data_571d446e360d28013892fbc09e9881c4
#
_entry.id   571d446e360d28013892fbc09e9881c4
#
_cell.length_a   1.000
_cell.length_b   1.000
_cell.length_c   1.000
_cell.angle_alpha   90.00
_cell.angle_beta   90.00
_cell.angle_gamma   90.00
#
_symmetry.space_group_name_H-M   'P 1'
#
loop_
_entity.id
_entity.type
_entity.pdbx_description
1 polymer ?
#
loop_
_entity_poly.entity_id
_entity_poly.type
_entity_poly.pdbx_seq_one_letter_code
_entity_poly.pdbx_strand_id
1 'polypeptide(L)'
;MGYELRAHTADIAVEATASTRGGLFAALADGLAAAMCESTPAGGDRFAIDCRAESLEALCYEYLDQLIYERDVRLVLPVDNEAHVTDADDEWTLTASARGVPLSEVDAREVKAVTYSEMVVDRRGDEWYGYVVFDV
;
A
#
# COMPACT_ATOMS: atom_id res chain seq x y z
N MET A 1 6.87 -20.21 -31.87
CA MET A 1 6.92 -19.87 -31.44
C MET A 1 6.79 -19.54 -30.62
N GLY A 2 6.69 -19.22 -30.28
CA GLY A 2 6.61 -18.95 -29.58
C GLY A 2 6.63 -18.21 -28.74
N TYR A 3 6.39 -17.71 -28.38
CA TYR A 3 6.48 -16.97 -27.53
C TYR A 3 5.81 -16.66 -26.67
N GLU A 4 5.88 -16.38 -26.28
CA GLU A 4 5.44 -16.05 -25.55
C GLU A 4 5.41 -15.28 -24.76
N LEU A 5 5.20 -14.80 -24.49
CA LEU A 5 5.30 -13.96 -23.79
C LEU A 5 5.03 -13.87 -22.68
N ARG A 6 5.14 -13.85 -22.17
CA ARG A 6 4.92 -13.64 -21.17
C ARG A 6 4.86 -12.83 -20.51
N ALA A 7 4.71 -12.46 -20.36
CA ALA A 7 4.58 -11.75 -19.74
C ALA A 7 4.66 -11.37 -18.77
N HIS A 8 4.86 -11.33 -18.72
CA HIS A 8 4.97 -11.08 -17.84
C HIS A 8 4.75 -10.33 -17.11
N THR A 9 4.30 -10.44 -17.04
CA THR A 9 3.79 -9.70 -16.03
C THR A 9 4.57 -9.80 -14.90
N ALA A 10 5.10 -8.83 -14.57
CA ALA A 10 5.76 -8.80 -13.37
C ALA A 10 4.81 -8.40 -12.32
N ASP A 11 4.52 -9.25 -11.44
CA ASP A 11 3.86 -8.89 -10.21
C ASP A 11 4.94 -8.60 -9.18
N ILE A 12 4.64 -7.70 -8.25
CA ILE A 12 5.49 -7.47 -7.09
C ILE A 12 4.69 -7.84 -5.86
N ALA A 13 5.27 -8.65 -5.00
CA ALA A 13 4.65 -8.99 -3.73
C ALA A 13 5.33 -8.20 -2.60
N VAL A 14 4.53 -7.70 -1.68
CA VAL A 14 5.02 -7.04 -0.47
C VAL A 14 4.53 -7.85 0.72
N GLU A 15 5.44 -8.14 1.62
CA GLU A 15 5.17 -8.90 2.83
C GLU A 15 5.64 -8.09 4.02
N ALA A 16 4.85 -8.04 5.09
CA ALA A 16 5.21 -7.26 6.26
C ALA A 16 4.64 -7.87 7.54
N THR A 17 5.26 -7.53 8.67
CA THR A 17 4.73 -7.85 9.98
C THR A 17 4.79 -6.61 10.85
N ALA A 18 3.89 -6.52 11.82
CA ALA A 18 3.86 -5.41 12.76
C ALA A 18 3.10 -5.82 14.01
N SER A 19 3.30 -5.07 15.10
CA SER A 19 2.63 -5.37 16.36
C SER A 19 1.17 -4.91 16.38
N THR A 20 0.79 -4.01 15.49
CA THR A 20 -0.59 -3.50 15.40
C THR A 20 -1.09 -3.58 13.96
N ARG A 21 -2.42 -3.54 13.81
CA ARG A 21 -3.03 -3.53 12.48
C ARG A 21 -2.62 -2.28 11.70
N GLY A 22 -2.66 -1.12 12.37
CA GLY A 22 -2.24 0.12 11.71
C GLY A 22 -0.79 0.10 11.28
N GLY A 23 0.08 -0.43 12.15
CA GLY A 23 1.49 -0.59 11.81
C GLY A 23 1.71 -1.51 10.63
N LEU A 24 0.92 -2.59 10.54
CA LEU A 24 0.98 -3.50 9.39
C LEU A 24 0.60 -2.78 8.10
N PHE A 25 -0.51 -2.05 8.13
CA PHE A 25 -0.98 -1.34 6.94
C PHE A 25 0.03 -0.28 6.50
N ALA A 26 0.60 0.46 7.44
CA ALA A 26 1.65 1.44 7.14
C ALA A 26 2.88 0.77 6.53
N ALA A 27 3.28 -0.40 7.06
CA ALA A 27 4.43 -1.13 6.53
C ALA A 27 4.17 -1.63 5.10
N LEU A 28 2.96 -2.11 4.82
CA LEU A 28 2.60 -2.52 3.46
C LEU A 28 2.61 -1.32 2.50
N ALA A 29 2.15 -0.16 2.97
CA ALA A 29 2.18 1.07 2.18
C ALA A 29 3.60 1.53 1.90
N ASP A 30 4.49 1.43 2.89
CA ASP A 30 5.90 1.74 2.68
C ASP A 30 6.55 0.76 1.72
N GLY A 31 6.12 -0.50 1.75
CA GLY A 31 6.57 -1.51 0.79
C GLY A 31 6.11 -1.17 -0.63
N LEU A 32 4.89 -0.65 -0.78
CA LEU A 32 4.41 -0.17 -2.06
C LEU A 32 5.29 0.97 -2.58
N ALA A 33 5.62 1.94 -1.71
CA ALA A 33 6.50 3.04 -2.09
C ALA A 33 7.88 2.54 -2.49
N ALA A 34 8.42 1.56 -1.75
CA ALA A 34 9.72 0.97 -2.06
C ALA A 34 9.69 0.21 -3.39
N ALA A 35 8.56 -0.38 -3.75
CA ALA A 35 8.39 -1.04 -5.04
C ALA A 35 8.42 -0.04 -6.19
N MET A 36 7.99 1.19 -5.95
CA MET A 36 7.97 2.24 -6.96
C MET A 36 9.32 2.97 -7.06
N CYS A 37 10.01 3.14 -5.94
CA CYS A 37 11.25 3.89 -5.89
C CYS A 37 12.14 3.33 -4.79
N GLU A 38 13.41 3.05 -5.11
CA GLU A 38 14.32 2.38 -4.18
C GLU A 38 14.74 3.27 -3.02
N SER A 39 14.68 4.56 -3.18
CA SER A 39 15.07 5.49 -2.12
C SER A 39 13.88 6.30 -1.66
N THR A 40 13.92 6.75 -0.41
CA THR A 40 12.88 7.62 0.14
C THR A 40 13.43 9.05 0.15
N PRO A 41 13.05 9.87 -0.85
CA PRO A 41 13.55 11.24 -0.90
C PRO A 41 13.00 12.06 0.26
N ALA A 42 13.73 13.11 0.62
CA ALA A 42 13.27 14.07 1.61
C ALA A 42 12.28 15.05 0.95
N GLY A 43 11.48 15.71 1.78
CA GLY A 43 10.57 16.74 1.30
C GLY A 43 9.17 16.24 1.02
N GLY A 44 8.34 17.14 0.56
CA GLY A 44 6.93 16.87 0.30
C GLY A 44 6.06 17.12 1.52
N ASP A 45 4.78 17.33 1.27
CA ASP A 45 3.81 17.61 2.32
C ASP A 45 3.01 16.36 2.68
N ARG A 46 2.56 16.27 3.92
CA ARG A 46 1.72 15.16 4.33
C ARG A 46 0.28 15.40 3.87
N PHE A 47 -0.39 14.32 3.51
CA PHE A 47 -1.81 14.36 3.18
C PHE A 47 -2.52 13.20 3.88
N ALA A 48 -3.80 13.38 4.13
CA ALA A 48 -4.59 12.43 4.90
C ALA A 48 -5.35 11.47 4.00
N ILE A 49 -5.55 10.25 4.50
CA ILE A 49 -6.34 9.22 3.84
C ILE A 49 -7.27 8.61 4.87
N ASP A 50 -8.55 8.49 4.52
CA ASP A 50 -9.54 7.82 5.37
C ASP A 50 -10.25 6.76 4.55
N CYS A 51 -10.39 5.57 5.10
CA CYS A 51 -11.08 4.46 4.44
C CYS A 51 -11.97 3.72 5.43
N ARG A 52 -12.96 3.00 4.89
CA ARG A 52 -13.84 2.12 5.66
C ARG A 52 -14.14 0.87 4.87
N ALA A 53 -14.28 -0.26 5.55
CA ALA A 53 -14.63 -1.53 4.90
C ALA A 53 -15.18 -2.51 5.92
N GLU A 54 -15.81 -3.58 5.43
CA GLU A 54 -16.44 -4.58 6.28
C GLU A 54 -15.47 -5.65 6.77
N SER A 55 -14.30 -5.77 6.15
CA SER A 55 -13.27 -6.71 6.58
C SER A 55 -11.90 -6.05 6.54
N LEU A 56 -10.93 -6.65 7.24
CA LEU A 56 -9.57 -6.13 7.23
C LEU A 56 -8.94 -6.23 5.85
N GLU A 57 -9.20 -7.32 5.12
CA GLU A 57 -8.67 -7.48 3.77
C GLU A 57 -9.25 -6.42 2.84
N ALA A 58 -10.55 -6.16 2.93
CA ALA A 58 -11.17 -5.12 2.13
C ALA A 58 -10.62 -3.74 2.50
N LEU A 59 -10.39 -3.50 3.79
CA LEU A 59 -9.81 -2.22 4.24
C LEU A 59 -8.39 -2.05 3.70
N CYS A 60 -7.60 -3.10 3.74
CA CYS A 60 -6.23 -3.09 3.21
C CYS A 60 -6.24 -2.77 1.71
N TYR A 61 -7.13 -3.42 0.98
CA TYR A 61 -7.30 -3.16 -0.45
C TYR A 61 -7.66 -1.70 -0.71
N GLU A 62 -8.68 -1.19 0.00
CA GLU A 62 -9.13 0.18 -0.18
C GLU A 62 -8.02 1.18 0.13
N TYR A 63 -7.26 0.95 1.17
CA TYR A 63 -6.16 1.83 1.57
C TYR A 63 -5.07 1.89 0.50
N LEU A 64 -4.61 0.72 0.05
CA LEU A 64 -3.52 0.66 -0.93
C LEU A 64 -3.99 1.18 -2.30
N ASP A 65 -5.22 0.88 -2.67
CA ASP A 65 -5.83 1.41 -3.88
C ASP A 65 -5.92 2.94 -3.82
N GLN A 66 -6.31 3.49 -2.67
CA GLN A 66 -6.38 4.93 -2.47
C GLN A 66 -5.00 5.59 -2.60
N LEU A 67 -3.95 4.94 -2.12
CA LEU A 67 -2.59 5.47 -2.27
C LEU A 67 -2.19 5.54 -3.74
N ILE A 68 -2.53 4.53 -4.52
CA ILE A 68 -2.26 4.53 -5.95
C ILE A 68 -3.04 5.65 -6.63
N TYR A 69 -4.29 5.84 -6.24
CA TYR A 69 -5.13 6.93 -6.74
C TYR A 69 -4.52 8.30 -6.40
N GLU A 70 -4.09 8.51 -5.16
CA GLU A 70 -3.50 9.77 -4.72
C GLU A 70 -2.19 10.06 -5.46
N ARG A 71 -1.40 9.02 -5.73
CA ARG A 71 -0.20 9.17 -6.56
C ARG A 71 -0.56 9.77 -7.92
N ASP A 72 -1.61 9.23 -8.54
CA ASP A 72 -1.99 9.65 -9.90
C ASP A 72 -2.60 11.04 -9.92
N VAL A 73 -3.39 11.39 -8.91
CA VAL A 73 -4.07 12.68 -8.83
C VAL A 73 -3.12 13.79 -8.38
N ARG A 74 -2.31 13.51 -7.36
CA ARG A 74 -1.39 14.52 -6.79
C ARG A 74 -0.04 14.52 -7.46
N LEU A 75 0.26 13.52 -8.26
CA LEU A 75 1.56 13.33 -8.91
C LEU A 75 2.67 13.27 -7.88
N VAL A 76 2.46 12.45 -6.84
CA VAL A 76 3.41 12.28 -5.74
C VAL A 76 3.67 10.82 -5.46
N LEU A 77 4.84 10.53 -4.88
CA LEU A 77 5.18 9.23 -4.33
C LEU A 77 4.79 9.26 -2.85
N PRO A 78 3.84 8.41 -2.40
CA PRO A 78 3.43 8.41 -0.98
C PRO A 78 4.43 7.62 -0.13
N VAL A 79 5.14 8.31 0.75
CA VAL A 79 6.17 7.73 1.62
C VAL A 79 5.88 8.06 3.08
N ASP A 80 6.65 7.47 3.98
CA ASP A 80 6.54 7.70 5.42
C ASP A 80 5.10 7.56 5.89
N ASN A 81 4.51 6.42 5.57
CA ASN A 81 3.11 6.16 5.84
C ASN A 81 2.86 5.90 7.32
N GLU A 82 1.77 6.47 7.82
CA GLU A 82 1.29 6.25 9.19
C GLU A 82 -0.18 5.89 9.10
N ALA A 83 -0.61 4.92 9.88
CA ALA A 83 -1.99 4.47 9.82
C ALA A 83 -2.48 3.97 11.18
N HIS A 84 -3.76 4.20 11.44
CA HIS A 84 -4.47 3.69 12.60
C HIS A 84 -5.72 2.99 12.12
N VAL A 85 -5.94 1.78 12.62
CA VAL A 85 -7.09 0.97 12.25
C VAL A 85 -7.93 0.73 13.50
N THR A 86 -9.23 1.02 13.41
CA THR A 86 -10.16 0.78 14.50
C THR A 86 -11.38 0.06 13.98
N ASP A 87 -12.08 -0.65 14.87
CA ASP A 87 -13.35 -1.26 14.54
C ASP A 87 -14.45 -0.59 15.34
N ALA A 88 -15.59 -0.37 14.71
CA ALA A 88 -16.75 0.21 15.34
C ALA A 88 -17.98 -0.11 14.49
N ASP A 89 -19.08 -0.50 15.14
CA ASP A 89 -20.37 -0.70 14.45
C ASP A 89 -20.29 -1.64 13.25
N ASP A 90 -19.63 -2.78 13.44
CA ASP A 90 -19.48 -3.83 12.41
C ASP A 90 -18.68 -3.38 11.19
N GLU A 91 -17.88 -2.34 11.35
CA GLU A 91 -17.11 -1.78 10.26
C GLU A 91 -15.69 -1.49 10.73
N TRP A 92 -14.73 -1.67 9.83
CA TRP A 92 -13.33 -1.28 10.09
C TRP A 92 -13.07 0.08 9.48
N THR A 93 -12.41 0.95 10.23
CA THR A 93 -12.04 2.28 9.73
C THR A 93 -10.54 2.46 9.81
N LEU A 94 -10.01 3.21 8.86
CA LEU A 94 -8.61 3.55 8.78
C LEU A 94 -8.45 5.05 8.67
N THR A 95 -7.59 5.60 9.52
CA THR A 95 -7.15 6.99 9.44
C THR A 95 -5.65 6.96 9.20
N ALA A 96 -5.21 7.56 8.14
CA ALA A 96 -3.81 7.47 7.74
C ALA A 96 -3.30 8.78 7.16
N SER A 97 -1.99 8.88 7.04
CA SER A 97 -1.35 9.98 6.33
C SER A 97 -0.08 9.47 5.66
N ALA A 98 0.32 10.18 4.61
CA ALA A 98 1.54 9.90 3.89
C ALA A 98 2.20 11.23 3.51
N ARG A 99 3.51 11.19 3.32
CA ARG A 99 4.24 12.34 2.82
C ARG A 99 4.35 12.17 1.31
N GLY A 100 3.91 13.15 0.55
CA GLY A 100 3.90 13.08 -0.92
C GLY A 100 5.11 13.75 -1.51
N VAL A 101 6.04 12.97 -2.05
CA VAL A 101 7.20 13.51 -2.75
C VAL A 101 6.84 13.69 -4.21
N PRO A 102 7.03 14.89 -4.80
CA PRO A 102 6.68 15.11 -6.20
C PRO A 102 7.35 14.08 -7.12
N LEU A 103 6.56 13.46 -8.00
CA LEU A 103 7.07 12.46 -8.93
C LEU A 103 8.13 13.04 -9.87
N SER A 104 8.07 14.36 -10.14
CA SER A 104 9.07 15.03 -10.96
C SER A 104 10.47 15.03 -10.33
N GLU A 105 10.56 14.73 -9.03
CA GLU A 105 11.83 14.75 -8.30
C GLU A 105 12.42 13.37 -8.11
N VAL A 106 11.74 12.32 -8.55
CA VAL A 106 12.18 10.94 -8.34
C VAL A 106 12.10 10.17 -9.65
N ASP A 107 12.87 9.07 -9.71
CA ASP A 107 12.79 8.14 -10.81
C ASP A 107 12.04 6.92 -10.30
N ALA A 108 10.72 7.00 -10.35
CA ALA A 108 9.84 5.98 -9.83
C ALA A 108 9.20 5.20 -10.95
N ARG A 109 9.07 3.88 -10.77
CA ARG A 109 8.35 3.08 -11.73
C ARG A 109 6.88 3.01 -11.35
N GLU A 110 6.05 2.73 -12.34
CA GLU A 110 4.63 2.64 -12.12
C GLU A 110 4.25 1.30 -11.51
N VAL A 111 3.41 1.34 -10.47
CA VAL A 111 2.66 0.20 -9.99
C VAL A 111 1.21 0.49 -10.36
N LYS A 112 0.61 -0.38 -11.16
CA LYS A 112 -0.69 -0.09 -11.77
C LYS A 112 -1.86 -0.31 -10.85
N ALA A 113 -1.80 -1.37 -10.05
CA ALA A 113 -2.95 -1.75 -9.24
C ALA A 113 -2.55 -2.67 -8.09
N VAL A 114 -3.35 -2.62 -7.03
CA VAL A 114 -3.31 -3.63 -5.99
C VAL A 114 -4.26 -4.76 -6.39
N THR A 115 -3.92 -6.01 -6.07
CA THR A 115 -4.80 -7.14 -6.38
C THR A 115 -5.33 -7.77 -5.09
N TYR A 116 -6.55 -8.27 -5.15
CA TYR A 116 -7.13 -9.02 -4.04
C TYR A 116 -6.64 -10.46 -4.01
N SER A 117 -6.16 -10.94 -5.15
CA SER A 117 -5.67 -12.30 -5.29
C SER A 117 -4.50 -12.54 -4.35
N GLU A 118 -4.57 -13.61 -3.57
CA GLU A 118 -3.52 -14.02 -2.64
C GLU A 118 -3.29 -13.06 -1.47
N MET A 119 -4.14 -12.05 -1.30
CA MET A 119 -3.99 -11.12 -0.17
C MET A 119 -4.20 -11.84 1.15
N VAL A 120 -3.32 -11.58 2.11
CA VAL A 120 -3.42 -12.08 3.47
C VAL A 120 -3.30 -10.93 4.43
N VAL A 121 -4.23 -10.84 5.40
CA VAL A 121 -4.12 -9.98 6.56
C VAL A 121 -4.50 -10.85 7.74
N ASP A 122 -3.53 -11.21 8.57
CA ASP A 122 -3.71 -12.29 9.53
C ASP A 122 -2.95 -12.02 10.81
N ARG A 123 -3.50 -12.49 11.92
CA ARG A 123 -2.79 -12.42 13.19
C ARG A 123 -2.00 -13.70 13.41
N ARG A 124 -0.71 -13.56 13.67
CA ARG A 124 0.19 -14.69 13.89
C ARG A 124 0.93 -14.50 15.21
N GLY A 125 0.45 -15.16 16.25
CA GLY A 125 1.01 -14.98 17.57
C GLY A 125 0.74 -13.56 18.07
N ASP A 126 1.79 -12.84 18.42
CA ASP A 126 1.70 -11.48 18.94
C ASP A 126 1.80 -10.42 17.84
N GLU A 127 1.89 -10.87 16.58
CA GLU A 127 2.10 -9.95 15.46
C GLU A 127 1.01 -10.09 14.43
N TRP A 128 0.87 -9.03 13.63
CA TRP A 128 0.04 -9.06 12.44
C TRP A 128 0.93 -9.29 11.22
N TYR A 129 0.44 -10.10 10.31
CA TYR A 129 1.15 -10.45 9.07
C TYR A 129 0.31 -10.02 7.88
N GLY A 130 0.95 -9.47 6.86
CA GLY A 130 0.30 -9.10 5.63
C GLY A 130 1.10 -9.50 4.41
N TYR A 131 0.38 -9.85 3.35
CA TYR A 131 0.96 -10.19 2.07
C TYR A 131 0.04 -9.64 0.98
N VAL A 132 0.59 -8.84 0.08
CA VAL A 132 -0.17 -8.17 -0.97
C VAL A 132 0.60 -8.24 -2.28
N VAL A 133 -0.10 -8.49 -3.37
CA VAL A 133 0.47 -8.54 -4.71
C VAL A 133 -0.01 -7.33 -5.50
N PHE A 134 0.93 -6.68 -6.17
CA PHE A 134 0.68 -5.52 -7.02
C PHE A 134 1.01 -5.84 -8.48
N ASP A 135 0.20 -5.32 -9.38
CA ASP A 135 0.48 -5.35 -10.82
C ASP A 135 1.42 -4.21 -11.19
N VAL A 136 2.41 -4.50 -12.00
CA VAL A 136 3.34 -3.49 -12.49
C VAL A 136 3.37 -3.42 -14.01
#